data_f6ddd3613dace07326221b794f4c5af8
#
_entry.id   f6ddd3613dace07326221b794f4c5af8
#
_cell.length_a   1.000
_cell.length_b   1.000
_cell.length_c   1.000
_cell.angle_alpha   90.00
_cell.angle_beta   90.00
_cell.angle_gamma   90.00
#
_symmetry.space_group_name_H-M   'P 1'
#
loop_
_entity.id
_entity.type
_entity.pdbx_description
1 polymer ?
#
loop_
_entity_poly.entity_id
_entity_poly.type
_entity_poly.pdbx_seq_one_letter_code
_entity_poly.pdbx_strand_id
1 'polypeptide(L)'
;MLNVGLWDFGPARHDQFVAKNRELERKVREWGGMKWLYAHTYYDETEFWEMFDRPWYDGLRQKYQAETLPSVWHKVTVDPYAEQQAVTGSWGSWALQFWPSGGLWGLWKAIESGDYLVARKSTWKRRRG
;
A
#
# COMPACT_ATOMS: atom_id res chain seq x y z
N MET A 1 0.85 7.88 22.83
CA MET A 1 0.75 6.80 21.82
C MET A 1 2.14 6.57 21.25
N LEU A 2 2.66 5.34 21.29
CA LEU A 2 3.97 5.01 20.74
C LEU A 2 3.80 4.53 19.30
N ASN A 3 4.54 5.12 18.36
CA ASN A 3 4.59 4.66 16.97
C ASN A 3 5.90 3.92 16.74
N VAL A 4 5.82 2.69 16.23
CA VAL A 4 6.99 1.84 15.92
C VAL A 4 6.96 1.50 14.44
N GLY A 5 8.02 1.85 13.71
CA GLY A 5 8.24 1.45 12.32
C GLY A 5 9.11 0.20 12.25
N LEU A 6 8.67 -0.80 11.49
CA LEU A 6 9.45 -1.99 11.16
C LEU A 6 9.86 -1.92 9.69
N TRP A 7 11.17 -1.99 9.44
CA TRP A 7 11.77 -1.95 8.11
C TRP A 7 12.68 -3.16 7.96
N ASP A 8 12.31 -4.06 7.07
CA ASP A 8 13.09 -5.27 6.81
C ASP A 8 12.87 -5.76 5.37
N PHE A 9 13.85 -6.43 4.81
CA PHE A 9 13.67 -7.23 3.60
C PHE A 9 12.99 -8.54 4.01
N GLY A 10 11.70 -8.65 3.72
CA GLY A 10 10.93 -9.86 3.99
C GLY A 10 11.45 -11.09 3.23
N PRO A 11 10.88 -12.28 3.47
CA PRO A 11 11.16 -13.47 2.69
C PRO A 11 10.96 -13.22 1.19
N ALA A 12 11.84 -13.80 0.35
CA ALA A 12 11.75 -13.66 -1.10
C ALA A 12 10.51 -14.38 -1.69
N ARG A 13 10.00 -15.41 -1.02
CA ARG A 13 8.79 -16.11 -1.44
C ARG A 13 7.57 -15.36 -0.95
N HIS A 14 6.64 -15.09 -1.88
CA HIS A 14 5.43 -14.31 -1.60
C HIS A 14 4.55 -14.94 -0.50
N ASP A 15 4.34 -16.26 -0.54
CA ASP A 15 3.57 -16.98 0.47
C ASP A 15 4.13 -16.83 1.90
N GLN A 16 5.46 -16.90 2.02
CA GLN A 16 6.15 -16.71 3.29
C GLN A 16 6.10 -15.24 3.74
N PHE A 17 6.17 -14.30 2.79
CA PHE A 17 6.03 -12.88 3.07
C PHE A 17 4.65 -12.55 3.63
N VAL A 18 3.58 -13.06 3.00
CA VAL A 18 2.20 -12.91 3.50
C VAL A 18 2.05 -13.52 4.89
N ALA A 19 2.52 -14.76 5.08
CA ALA A 19 2.44 -15.45 6.37
C ALA A 19 3.15 -14.67 7.49
N LYS A 20 4.34 -14.12 7.23
CA LYS A 20 5.08 -13.30 8.19
C LYS A 20 4.33 -12.01 8.54
N ASN A 21 3.73 -11.35 7.55
CA ASN A 21 2.92 -10.14 7.80
C ASN A 21 1.68 -10.47 8.63
N ARG A 22 0.97 -11.58 8.33
CA ARG A 22 -0.16 -12.06 9.13
C ARG A 22 0.25 -12.35 10.58
N GLU A 23 1.40 -12.96 10.80
CA GLU A 23 1.93 -13.19 12.13
C GLU A 23 2.20 -11.88 12.89
N LEU A 24 2.80 -10.90 12.22
CA LEU A 24 3.03 -9.58 12.80
C LEU A 24 1.72 -8.86 13.15
N GLU A 25 0.74 -8.90 12.26
CA GLU A 25 -0.60 -8.32 12.48
C GLU A 25 -1.26 -8.95 13.71
N ARG A 26 -1.19 -10.27 13.85
CA ARG A 26 -1.71 -10.99 15.02
C ARG A 26 -1.01 -10.57 16.32
N LYS A 27 0.32 -10.50 16.33
CA LYS A 27 1.08 -10.07 17.51
C LYS A 27 0.78 -8.62 17.90
N VAL A 28 0.68 -7.72 16.95
CA VAL A 28 0.30 -6.31 17.20
C VAL A 28 -1.06 -6.24 17.88
N ARG A 29 -2.03 -7.03 17.41
CA ARG A 29 -3.37 -7.12 18.01
C ARG A 29 -3.34 -7.71 19.42
N GLU A 30 -2.58 -8.79 19.65
CA GLU A 30 -2.42 -9.39 20.98
C GLU A 30 -1.87 -8.40 22.02
N TRP A 31 -1.03 -7.46 21.58
CA TRP A 31 -0.50 -6.39 22.43
C TRP A 31 -1.38 -5.15 22.52
N GLY A 32 -2.60 -5.21 22.00
CA GLY A 32 -3.53 -4.08 21.97
C GLY A 32 -3.07 -2.93 21.07
N GLY A 33 -2.17 -3.22 20.15
CA GLY A 33 -1.70 -2.26 19.15
C GLY A 33 -2.56 -2.22 17.89
N MET A 34 -2.28 -1.26 17.02
CA MET A 34 -2.98 -1.07 15.75
C MET A 34 -1.98 -0.81 14.64
N LYS A 35 -2.17 -1.44 13.48
CA LYS A 35 -1.36 -1.19 12.29
C LYS A 35 -1.87 0.05 11.56
N TRP A 36 -0.96 0.88 11.07
CA TRP A 36 -1.31 2.00 10.19
C TRP A 36 -1.81 1.52 8.83
N LEU A 37 -2.91 2.08 8.35
CA LEU A 37 -3.60 1.66 7.13
C LEU A 37 -3.02 2.23 5.82
N TYR A 38 -1.85 2.86 5.85
CA TYR A 38 -1.19 3.33 4.62
C TYR A 38 -0.42 2.22 3.89
N ALA A 39 -0.11 1.12 4.57
CA ALA A 39 0.54 -0.06 3.98
C ALA A 39 -0.48 -1.16 3.70
N HIS A 40 -0.11 -2.11 2.86
CA HIS A 40 -0.92 -3.29 2.59
C HIS A 40 -1.30 -4.01 3.88
N THR A 41 -2.54 -4.41 4.00
CA THR A 41 -3.04 -5.21 5.12
C THR A 41 -3.62 -6.52 4.62
N TYR A 42 -3.44 -7.56 5.41
CA TYR A 42 -3.93 -8.91 5.10
C TYR A 42 -5.04 -9.34 6.07
N TYR A 43 -5.64 -8.39 6.80
CA TYR A 43 -6.80 -8.65 7.67
C TYR A 43 -7.99 -9.09 6.83
N ASP A 44 -8.71 -10.11 7.30
CA ASP A 44 -10.05 -10.36 6.79
C ASP A 44 -11.05 -9.27 7.25
N GLU A 45 -12.24 -9.26 6.66
CA GLU A 45 -13.22 -8.22 6.98
C GLU A 45 -13.66 -8.23 8.44
N THR A 46 -13.80 -9.41 9.02
CA THR A 46 -14.22 -9.58 10.41
C THR A 46 -13.15 -9.04 11.35
N GLU A 47 -11.90 -9.47 11.17
CA GLU A 47 -10.74 -8.99 11.95
C GLU A 47 -10.58 -7.46 11.87
N PHE A 48 -10.79 -6.90 10.67
CA PHE A 48 -10.70 -5.46 10.46
C PHE A 48 -11.76 -4.71 11.28
N TRP A 49 -13.02 -5.14 11.19
CA TRP A 49 -14.11 -4.46 11.90
C TRP A 49 -14.19 -4.78 13.40
N GLU A 50 -13.45 -5.75 13.90
CA GLU A 50 -13.21 -5.88 15.34
C GLU A 50 -12.30 -4.79 15.91
N MET A 51 -11.40 -4.23 15.07
CA MET A 51 -10.48 -3.16 15.48
C MET A 51 -11.07 -1.76 15.29
N PHE A 52 -12.04 -1.61 14.39
CA PHE A 52 -12.64 -0.33 14.02
C PHE A 52 -14.15 -0.34 14.23
N ASP A 53 -14.70 0.78 14.74
CA ASP A 53 -16.13 0.95 14.97
C ASP A 53 -16.89 1.04 13.64
N ARG A 54 -17.42 -0.10 13.18
CA ARG A 54 -18.18 -0.19 11.92
C ARG A 54 -19.47 0.66 11.96
N PRO A 55 -20.30 0.63 13.01
CA PRO A 55 -21.49 1.46 13.08
C PRO A 55 -21.20 2.96 12.95
N TRP A 56 -20.17 3.44 13.61
CA TRP A 56 -19.73 4.83 13.50
C TRP A 56 -19.27 5.15 12.07
N TYR A 57 -18.47 4.27 11.47
CA TYR A 57 -17.99 4.44 10.10
C TYR A 57 -19.14 4.47 9.09
N ASP A 58 -20.10 3.55 9.19
CA ASP A 58 -21.25 3.49 8.30
C ASP A 58 -22.16 4.73 8.47
N GLY A 59 -22.33 5.22 9.69
CA GLY A 59 -23.00 6.49 9.97
C GLY A 59 -22.35 7.69 9.31
N LEU A 60 -21.02 7.75 9.30
CA LEU A 60 -20.28 8.79 8.58
C LEU A 60 -20.50 8.68 7.06
N ARG A 61 -20.45 7.47 6.49
CA ARG A 61 -20.68 7.25 5.06
C ARG A 61 -22.08 7.73 4.64
N GLN A 62 -23.09 7.42 5.43
CA GLN A 62 -24.45 7.89 5.21
C GLN A 62 -24.55 9.42 5.29
N LYS A 63 -23.98 10.02 6.35
CA LYS A 63 -23.97 11.48 6.53
C LYS A 63 -23.37 12.23 5.36
N TYR A 64 -22.30 11.68 4.74
CA TYR A 64 -21.58 12.31 3.62
C TYR A 64 -21.94 11.72 2.27
N GLN A 65 -23.01 10.92 2.16
CA GLN A 65 -23.48 10.27 0.92
C GLN A 65 -22.37 9.49 0.20
N ALA A 66 -21.50 8.84 0.97
CA ALA A 66 -20.35 8.10 0.46
C ALA A 66 -20.60 6.59 0.35
N GLU A 67 -21.87 6.15 0.39
CA GLU A 67 -22.26 4.74 0.39
C GLU A 67 -21.88 4.01 -0.91
N THR A 68 -21.86 4.73 -2.03
CA THR A 68 -21.47 4.20 -3.34
C THR A 68 -19.96 4.01 -3.51
N LEU A 69 -19.14 4.61 -2.62
CA LEU A 69 -17.70 4.47 -2.67
C LEU A 69 -17.25 3.13 -2.06
N PRO A 70 -16.12 2.56 -2.49
CA PRO A 70 -15.53 1.40 -1.83
C PRO A 70 -15.28 1.68 -0.34
N SER A 71 -15.44 0.67 0.51
CA SER A 71 -15.13 0.81 1.93
C SER A 71 -13.62 0.97 2.15
N VAL A 72 -13.23 1.51 3.32
CA VAL A 72 -11.82 1.60 3.69
C VAL A 72 -11.16 0.22 3.72
N TRP A 73 -11.85 -0.81 4.20
CA TRP A 73 -11.34 -2.18 4.17
C TRP A 73 -11.00 -2.63 2.75
N HIS A 74 -11.91 -2.46 1.79
CA HIS A 74 -11.65 -2.77 0.38
C HIS A 74 -10.45 -2.04 -0.23
N LYS A 75 -10.15 -0.83 0.27
CA LYS A 75 -9.02 -0.04 -0.24
C LYS A 75 -7.67 -0.47 0.31
N VAL A 76 -7.63 -0.96 1.54
CA VAL A 76 -6.37 -1.28 2.22
C VAL A 76 -6.04 -2.76 2.20
N THR A 77 -7.04 -3.62 1.99
CA THR A 77 -6.84 -5.06 1.89
C THR A 77 -6.28 -5.43 0.53
N VAL A 78 -5.29 -6.29 0.54
CA VAL A 78 -4.68 -6.87 -0.66
C VAL A 78 -5.09 -8.33 -0.74
N ASP A 79 -5.59 -8.74 -1.91
CA ASP A 79 -5.77 -10.16 -2.23
C ASP A 79 -4.39 -10.77 -2.57
N PRO A 80 -3.85 -11.66 -1.71
CA PRO A 80 -2.54 -12.26 -1.95
C PRO A 80 -2.45 -13.03 -3.26
N TYR A 81 -3.56 -13.60 -3.71
CA TYR A 81 -3.59 -14.38 -4.96
C TYR A 81 -3.56 -13.47 -6.19
N ALA A 82 -4.31 -12.37 -6.17
CA ALA A 82 -4.30 -11.39 -7.24
C ALA A 82 -2.93 -10.70 -7.35
N GLU A 83 -2.31 -10.37 -6.21
CA GLU A 83 -0.97 -9.79 -6.16
C GLU A 83 0.08 -10.74 -6.75
N GLN A 84 0.04 -12.03 -6.39
CA GLN A 84 0.94 -13.04 -6.93
C GLN A 84 0.77 -13.21 -8.45
N GLN A 85 -0.46 -13.22 -8.95
CA GLN A 85 -0.73 -13.30 -10.39
C GLN A 85 -0.24 -12.06 -11.14
N ALA A 86 -0.39 -10.86 -10.57
CA ALA A 86 0.11 -9.64 -11.17
C ALA A 86 1.64 -9.63 -11.34
N VAL A 87 2.36 -10.20 -10.36
CA VAL A 87 3.83 -10.29 -10.40
C VAL A 87 4.30 -11.38 -11.38
N THR A 88 3.61 -12.52 -11.45
CA THR A 88 4.03 -13.67 -12.26
C THR A 88 3.44 -13.69 -13.68
N GLY A 89 2.34 -12.98 -13.90
CA GLY A 89 1.53 -13.08 -15.12
C GLY A 89 2.04 -12.28 -16.32
N SER A 90 3.08 -11.46 -16.17
CA SER A 90 3.60 -10.66 -17.28
C SER A 90 5.07 -10.96 -17.58
N TRP A 91 5.35 -11.41 -18.80
CA TRP A 91 6.72 -11.58 -19.30
C TRP A 91 7.56 -10.29 -19.16
N GLY A 92 6.89 -9.13 -19.30
CA GLY A 92 7.52 -7.83 -19.13
C GLY A 92 7.96 -7.59 -17.69
N SER A 93 7.15 -7.96 -16.69
CA SER A 93 7.52 -7.81 -15.28
C SER A 93 8.66 -8.74 -14.87
N TRP A 94 8.73 -9.94 -15.41
CA TRP A 94 9.88 -10.83 -15.20
C TRP A 94 11.19 -10.22 -15.73
N ALA A 95 11.18 -9.71 -16.96
CA ALA A 95 12.36 -9.07 -17.56
C ALA A 95 12.82 -7.82 -16.77
N LEU A 96 11.87 -7.06 -16.18
CA LEU A 96 12.18 -5.87 -15.39
C LEU A 96 12.72 -6.17 -13.99
N GLN A 97 12.58 -7.41 -13.49
CA GLN A 97 13.16 -7.83 -12.22
C GLN A 97 14.67 -8.09 -12.30
N PHE A 98 15.22 -8.30 -13.52
CA PHE A 98 16.66 -8.46 -13.68
C PHE A 98 17.36 -7.10 -13.65
N TRP A 99 18.24 -6.91 -12.67
CA TRP A 99 19.16 -5.79 -12.69
C TRP A 99 20.19 -5.98 -13.82
N PRO A 100 20.46 -5.00 -14.72
CA PRO A 100 20.09 -3.60 -14.66
C PRO A 100 18.85 -3.18 -15.48
N SER A 101 18.10 -4.13 -16.09
CA SER A 101 17.05 -3.84 -17.07
C SER A 101 15.91 -2.98 -16.50
N GLY A 102 15.46 -3.26 -15.26
CA GLY A 102 14.43 -2.46 -14.60
C GLY A 102 14.87 -1.02 -14.33
N GLY A 103 16.13 -0.84 -13.92
CA GLY A 103 16.70 0.49 -13.70
C GLY A 103 16.84 1.30 -14.99
N LEU A 104 17.31 0.67 -16.07
CA LEU A 104 17.43 1.32 -17.39
C LEU A 104 16.06 1.68 -17.97
N TRP A 105 15.09 0.79 -17.85
CA TRP A 105 13.70 1.09 -18.25
C TRP A 105 13.10 2.25 -17.46
N GLY A 106 13.25 2.26 -16.14
CA GLY A 106 12.78 3.35 -15.29
C GLY A 106 13.45 4.68 -15.63
N LEU A 107 14.76 4.68 -15.86
CA LEU A 107 15.51 5.87 -16.30
C LEU A 107 15.01 6.38 -17.66
N TRP A 108 14.83 5.49 -18.61
CA TRP A 108 14.29 5.86 -19.94
C TRP A 108 12.90 6.47 -19.82
N LYS A 109 12.00 5.88 -19.03
CA LYS A 109 10.66 6.41 -18.78
C LYS A 109 10.68 7.75 -18.05
N ALA A 110 11.57 7.95 -17.11
CA ALA A 110 11.75 9.24 -16.45
C ALA A 110 12.24 10.35 -17.38
N ILE A 111 13.11 10.01 -18.35
CA ILE A 111 13.57 10.95 -19.39
C ILE A 111 12.43 11.25 -20.36
N GLU A 112 11.69 10.23 -20.81
CA GLU A 112 10.57 10.40 -21.73
C GLU A 112 9.45 11.26 -21.15
N SER A 113 9.09 11.05 -19.88
CA SER A 113 8.04 11.85 -19.21
C SER A 113 8.42 13.31 -19.04
N GLY A 114 9.70 13.59 -18.88
CA GLY A 114 10.20 14.96 -18.65
C GLY A 114 9.76 15.56 -17.31
N ASP A 115 9.20 14.79 -16.40
CA ASP A 115 8.66 15.25 -15.11
C ASP A 115 9.71 15.96 -14.25
N TYR A 116 10.97 15.55 -14.35
CA TYR A 116 12.08 16.21 -13.66
C TYR A 116 12.32 17.68 -14.13
N LEU A 117 11.75 18.06 -15.28
CA LEU A 117 11.81 19.44 -15.78
C LEU A 117 10.66 20.32 -15.30
N VAL A 118 9.62 19.73 -14.69
CA VAL A 118 8.43 20.48 -14.25
C VAL A 118 8.82 21.56 -13.24
N ALA A 119 9.68 21.24 -12.28
CA ALA A 119 10.16 22.21 -11.30
C ALA A 119 10.94 23.37 -11.93
N ARG A 120 11.69 23.12 -13.01
CA ARG A 120 12.43 24.16 -13.77
C ARG A 120 11.51 25.06 -14.58
N LYS A 121 10.40 24.52 -15.08
CA LYS A 121 9.39 25.26 -15.87
C LYS A 121 8.36 25.97 -14.99
N SER A 122 8.33 25.68 -13.70
CA SER A 122 7.38 26.27 -12.76
C SER A 122 7.63 27.77 -12.61
N THR A 123 6.58 28.56 -12.82
CA THR A 123 6.58 30.01 -12.58
C THR A 123 6.24 30.35 -11.13
N TRP A 124 5.97 29.33 -10.29
CA TRP A 124 5.63 29.52 -8.90
C TRP A 124 6.84 30.03 -8.12
N LYS A 125 6.73 31.24 -7.59
CA LYS A 125 7.73 31.83 -6.69
C LYS A 125 7.19 31.80 -5.25
N ARG A 126 7.93 31.17 -4.34
CA ARG A 126 7.62 31.23 -2.92
C ARG A 126 7.69 32.70 -2.47
N ARG A 127 6.56 33.29 -2.07
CA ARG A 127 6.58 34.59 -1.38
C ARG A 127 7.36 34.41 -0.09
N ARG A 128 8.52 35.04 0.00
CA ARG A 128 9.23 35.18 1.27
C ARG A 128 8.45 36.23 2.07
N GLY A 129 7.74 35.78 3.13
CA GLY A 129 7.20 36.63 4.15
C GLY A 129 8.28 36.99 5.14
#